data_3bb95da318e0d4a0694e6f05fb20bc89
#
_entry.id   3bb95da318e0d4a0694e6f05fb20bc89
#
_cell.length_a   1.000
_cell.length_b   1.000
_cell.length_c   1.000
_cell.angle_alpha   90.00
_cell.angle_beta   90.00
_cell.angle_gamma   90.00
#
_symmetry.space_group_name_H-M   'P 1'
#
loop_
_entity.id
_entity.type
_entity.pdbx_description
1 polymer ?
#
loop_
_entity_poly.entity_id
_entity_poly.type
_entity_poly.pdbx_seq_one_letter_code
_entity_poly.pdbx_strand_id
1 'polypeptide(L)'
;MLKNVNDAIKKLNDVRLILFEMRVAADGADTVMIDGKAVLAGSRLAIECEGKEIRTVESLRQGEKVDAVVAGFVKHDAMQCGFCTPGFVVATRVFLDHNPKASLGDIQKGLGGNICRCGTYQGITACALEISTGGK
;
A
#
# COMPACT_ATOMS: atom_id res chain seq x y z
N MET A 1 14.32 9.91 -7.49
CA MET A 1 13.52 10.86 -8.26
C MET A 1 13.45 10.39 -9.70
N LEU A 2 12.27 10.26 -10.29
CA LEU A 2 12.11 9.87 -11.69
C LEU A 2 12.56 11.03 -12.58
N LYS A 3 13.44 10.75 -13.53
CA LYS A 3 14.00 11.80 -14.41
C LYS A 3 13.21 11.98 -15.72
N ASN A 4 12.41 10.97 -16.10
CA ASN A 4 11.61 11.00 -17.33
C ASN A 4 10.57 9.85 -17.33
N VAL A 5 9.72 9.82 -18.36
CA VAL A 5 8.67 8.79 -18.55
C VAL A 5 9.27 7.37 -18.61
N ASN A 6 10.47 7.19 -19.19
CA ASN A 6 11.10 5.88 -19.25
C ASN A 6 11.51 5.34 -17.87
N ASP A 7 11.97 6.22 -16.96
CA ASP A 7 12.24 5.82 -15.57
C ASP A 7 10.96 5.47 -14.83
N ALA A 8 9.84 6.16 -15.12
CA ALA A 8 8.53 5.84 -14.60
C ALA A 8 8.07 4.46 -15.10
N ILE A 9 8.16 4.21 -16.41
CA ILE A 9 7.82 2.93 -17.03
C ILE A 9 8.70 1.81 -16.48
N LYS A 10 10.01 2.05 -16.32
CA LYS A 10 10.93 1.06 -15.78
C LYS A 10 10.56 0.70 -14.33
N LYS A 11 10.31 1.68 -13.47
CA LYS A 11 9.85 1.44 -12.09
C LYS A 11 8.50 0.72 -12.03
N LEU A 12 7.57 1.05 -12.93
CA LEU A 12 6.30 0.34 -13.05
C LEU A 12 6.49 -1.09 -13.58
N ASN A 13 7.47 -1.32 -14.48
CA ASN A 13 7.80 -2.63 -15.05
C ASN A 13 8.57 -3.52 -14.06
N ASP A 14 9.39 -2.96 -13.17
CA ASP A 14 10.08 -3.69 -12.11
C ASP A 14 9.07 -4.27 -11.10
N VAL A 15 7.84 -3.76 -11.10
CA VAL A 15 6.71 -4.26 -10.32
C VAL A 15 5.84 -5.19 -11.19
N ARG A 16 6.42 -6.28 -11.69
CA ARG A 16 5.75 -7.23 -12.60
C ARG A 16 4.46 -7.83 -12.05
N LEU A 17 4.33 -7.95 -10.74
CA LEU A 17 3.10 -8.36 -10.06
C LEU A 17 1.97 -7.33 -10.24
N ILE A 18 2.29 -6.05 -10.16
CA ILE A 18 1.33 -4.96 -10.36
C ILE A 18 0.84 -4.94 -11.81
N LEU A 19 1.72 -5.22 -12.80
CA LEU A 19 1.33 -5.24 -14.21
C LEU A 19 0.35 -6.36 -14.58
N PHE A 20 0.40 -7.49 -13.92
CA PHE A 20 -0.58 -8.56 -14.11
C PHE A 20 -1.96 -8.14 -13.59
N GLU A 21 -2.00 -7.36 -12.51
CA GLU A 21 -3.18 -6.86 -11.82
C GLU A 21 -3.79 -5.63 -12.48
N MET A 22 -3.05 -4.90 -13.31
CA MET A 22 -3.52 -3.69 -14.00
C MET A 22 -4.78 -3.88 -14.87
N ARG A 23 -5.16 -5.13 -15.14
CA ARG A 23 -6.39 -5.44 -15.87
C ARG A 23 -7.65 -5.38 -14.99
N VAL A 24 -7.52 -5.33 -13.66
CA VAL A 24 -8.64 -5.43 -12.72
C VAL A 24 -8.51 -4.44 -11.55
N ALA A 25 -7.78 -3.36 -11.71
CA ALA A 25 -7.41 -2.35 -10.72
C ALA A 25 -8.54 -1.77 -9.81
N ALA A 26 -9.61 -2.55 -9.57
CA ALA A 26 -10.76 -2.12 -8.76
C ALA A 26 -10.70 -2.61 -7.31
N ASP A 27 -9.77 -3.53 -6.98
CA ASP A 27 -9.67 -4.15 -5.65
C ASP A 27 -8.56 -3.57 -4.76
N GLY A 28 -7.72 -2.70 -5.32
CA GLY A 28 -6.63 -2.04 -4.61
C GLY A 28 -5.36 -2.87 -4.44
N ALA A 29 -5.26 -4.07 -5.01
CA ALA A 29 -4.05 -4.90 -4.91
C ALA A 29 -2.83 -4.23 -5.56
N ASP A 30 -3.05 -3.37 -6.55
CA ASP A 30 -2.06 -2.57 -7.28
C ASP A 30 -1.76 -1.20 -6.65
N THR A 31 -2.18 -0.96 -5.41
CA THR A 31 -1.95 0.33 -4.74
C THR A 31 -0.46 0.61 -4.60
N VAL A 32 -0.05 1.79 -5.07
CA VAL A 32 1.30 2.36 -4.92
C VAL A 32 1.22 3.72 -4.25
N MET A 33 2.34 4.22 -3.75
CA MET A 33 2.45 5.59 -3.25
C MET A 33 3.03 6.48 -4.35
N ILE A 34 2.30 7.55 -4.70
CA ILE A 34 2.79 8.59 -5.63
C ILE A 34 2.74 9.93 -4.90
N ASP A 35 3.88 10.57 -4.69
CA ASP A 35 4.01 11.83 -3.94
C ASP A 35 3.28 11.78 -2.58
N GLY A 36 3.41 10.67 -1.84
CA GLY A 36 2.80 10.46 -0.53
C GLY A 36 1.31 10.12 -0.55
N LYS A 37 0.69 9.90 -1.71
CA LYS A 37 -0.73 9.52 -1.85
C LYS A 37 -0.87 8.08 -2.31
N ALA A 38 -1.82 7.34 -1.73
CA ALA A 38 -2.18 6.00 -2.21
C ALA A 38 -2.97 6.11 -3.52
N VAL A 39 -2.52 5.41 -4.55
CA VAL A 39 -3.08 5.47 -5.91
C VAL A 39 -3.14 4.07 -6.49
N LEU A 40 -4.19 3.74 -7.22
CA LEU A 40 -4.27 2.52 -8.01
C LEU A 40 -3.38 2.67 -9.25
N ALA A 41 -2.33 1.87 -9.37
CA ALA A 41 -1.35 1.99 -10.45
C ALA A 41 -1.98 1.74 -11.83
N GLY A 42 -2.88 0.77 -11.93
CA GLY A 42 -3.59 0.44 -13.17
C GLY A 42 -4.51 1.55 -13.69
N SER A 43 -4.85 2.52 -12.86
CA SER A 43 -5.68 3.68 -13.23
C SER A 43 -4.86 4.92 -13.61
N ARG A 44 -3.51 4.80 -13.66
CA ARG A 44 -2.62 5.93 -13.96
C ARG A 44 -1.92 5.78 -15.29
N LEU A 45 -1.86 6.87 -16.04
CA LEU A 45 -1.04 6.94 -17.23
C LEU A 45 0.40 7.19 -16.83
N ALA A 46 1.35 6.48 -17.47
CA ALA A 46 2.78 6.63 -17.16
C ALA A 46 3.27 8.07 -17.34
N ILE A 47 2.71 8.82 -18.30
CA ILE A 47 3.05 10.22 -18.53
C ILE A 47 2.67 11.14 -17.35
N GLU A 48 1.63 10.79 -16.60
CA GLU A 48 1.23 11.54 -15.38
C GLU A 48 2.21 11.33 -14.22
N CYS A 49 3.09 10.34 -14.34
CA CYS A 49 4.07 9.97 -13.33
C CYS A 49 5.45 10.62 -13.57
N GLU A 50 5.59 11.40 -14.65
CA GLU A 50 6.84 12.10 -14.94
C GLU A 50 7.17 13.10 -13.80
N GLY A 51 8.41 13.05 -13.30
CA GLY A 51 8.89 13.89 -12.21
C GLY A 51 8.34 13.55 -10.82
N LYS A 52 7.49 12.54 -10.69
CA LYS A 52 6.89 12.14 -9.40
C LYS A 52 7.73 11.11 -8.66
N GLU A 53 7.61 11.13 -7.34
CA GLU A 53 8.16 10.07 -6.49
C GLU A 53 7.18 8.91 -6.43
N ILE A 54 7.57 7.75 -6.98
CA ILE A 54 6.78 6.52 -6.89
C ILE A 54 7.47 5.57 -5.91
N ARG A 55 6.69 5.07 -4.95
CA ARG A 55 7.14 4.08 -3.98
C ARG A 55 6.16 2.92 -3.97
N THR A 56 6.70 1.71 -3.97
CA THR A 56 5.96 0.45 -3.90
C THR A 56 6.17 -0.18 -2.52
N VAL A 57 5.51 -1.31 -2.25
CA VAL A 57 5.63 -2.02 -0.97
C VAL A 57 7.07 -2.40 -0.64
N GLU A 58 7.91 -2.69 -1.63
CA GLU A 58 9.32 -3.03 -1.47
C GLU A 58 10.11 -1.90 -0.79
N SER A 59 9.71 -0.64 -1.00
CA SER A 59 10.33 0.52 -0.37
C SER A 59 10.15 0.56 1.15
N LEU A 60 9.20 -0.20 1.69
CA LEU A 60 8.92 -0.32 3.13
C LEU A 60 9.83 -1.34 3.83
N ARG A 61 10.75 -1.93 3.09
CA ARG A 61 11.83 -2.77 3.64
C ARG A 61 13.17 -2.34 3.05
N GLN A 62 14.11 -2.01 3.92
CA GLN A 62 15.48 -1.65 3.55
C GLN A 62 16.46 -2.55 4.33
N GLY A 63 16.89 -3.64 3.71
CA GLY A 63 17.71 -4.66 4.37
C GLY A 63 16.96 -5.29 5.55
N GLU A 64 17.54 -5.16 6.75
CA GLU A 64 16.91 -5.67 7.99
C GLU A 64 15.87 -4.71 8.59
N LYS A 65 15.87 -3.45 8.17
CA LYS A 65 14.91 -2.46 8.65
C LYS A 65 13.57 -2.65 7.96
N VAL A 66 12.57 -3.02 8.72
CA VAL A 66 11.20 -3.28 8.28
C VAL A 66 10.27 -2.18 8.81
N ASP A 67 9.41 -1.63 7.96
CA ASP A 67 8.40 -0.66 8.37
C ASP A 67 7.42 -1.25 9.39
N ALA A 68 6.93 -0.42 10.31
CA ALA A 68 6.01 -0.84 11.36
C ALA A 68 4.72 -1.47 10.83
N VAL A 69 4.22 -1.03 9.68
CA VAL A 69 3.03 -1.62 9.04
C VAL A 69 3.33 -3.03 8.56
N VAL A 70 4.49 -3.26 7.91
CA VAL A 70 4.89 -4.59 7.46
C VAL A 70 5.03 -5.55 8.65
N ALA A 71 5.72 -5.11 9.72
CA ALA A 71 5.86 -5.89 10.94
C ALA A 71 4.51 -6.17 11.62
N GLY A 72 3.62 -5.17 11.65
CA GLY A 72 2.28 -5.28 12.20
C GLY A 72 1.40 -6.25 11.42
N PHE A 73 1.50 -6.30 10.09
CA PHE A 73 0.77 -7.29 9.28
C PHE A 73 1.16 -8.73 9.63
N VAL A 74 2.44 -8.98 9.90
CA VAL A 74 2.90 -10.30 10.38
C VAL A 74 2.39 -10.57 11.78
N LYS A 75 2.51 -9.61 12.70
CA LYS A 75 2.09 -9.75 14.10
C LYS A 75 0.60 -10.05 14.26
N HIS A 76 -0.25 -9.41 13.46
CA HIS A 76 -1.71 -9.52 13.55
C HIS A 76 -2.32 -10.52 12.57
N ASP A 77 -1.49 -11.35 11.93
CA ASP A 77 -1.96 -12.33 10.93
C ASP A 77 -2.87 -11.69 9.85
N ALA A 78 -2.44 -10.50 9.37
CA ALA A 78 -3.22 -9.67 8.45
C ALA A 78 -3.15 -10.15 6.99
N MET A 79 -2.71 -11.39 6.74
CA MET A 79 -2.60 -11.98 5.42
C MET A 79 -2.95 -13.46 5.41
N GLN A 80 -3.46 -13.96 4.28
CA GLN A 80 -3.65 -15.39 4.00
C GLN A 80 -3.02 -15.74 2.65
N CYS A 81 -3.73 -15.54 1.52
CA CYS A 81 -3.18 -15.85 0.20
C CYS A 81 -2.08 -14.87 -0.24
N GLY A 82 -1.99 -13.69 0.36
CA GLY A 82 -0.97 -12.67 0.08
C GLY A 82 -1.29 -11.73 -1.10
N PHE A 83 -2.34 -12.01 -1.89
CA PHE A 83 -2.66 -11.26 -3.10
C PHE A 83 -2.91 -9.77 -2.84
N CYS A 84 -3.81 -9.42 -1.93
CA CYS A 84 -4.14 -8.04 -1.60
C CYS A 84 -3.13 -7.38 -0.66
N THR A 85 -2.24 -8.16 -0.05
CA THR A 85 -1.35 -7.70 1.03
C THR A 85 -0.46 -6.52 0.62
N PRO A 86 0.23 -6.51 -0.54
CA PRO A 86 1.06 -5.39 -0.95
C PRO A 86 0.28 -4.08 -1.02
N GLY A 87 -0.90 -4.11 -1.64
CA GLY A 87 -1.76 -2.94 -1.76
C GLY A 87 -2.27 -2.43 -0.41
N PHE A 88 -2.72 -3.33 0.47
CA PHE A 88 -3.15 -2.94 1.82
C PHE A 88 -2.01 -2.38 2.67
N VAL A 89 -0.80 -2.92 2.57
CA VAL A 89 0.37 -2.41 3.31
C VAL A 89 0.66 -0.97 2.89
N VAL A 90 0.71 -0.69 1.58
CA VAL A 90 0.93 0.67 1.06
C VAL A 90 -0.22 1.60 1.47
N ALA A 91 -1.47 1.18 1.29
CA ALA A 91 -2.64 1.98 1.65
C ALA A 91 -2.66 2.30 3.16
N THR A 92 -2.36 1.32 4.02
CA THR A 92 -2.29 1.49 5.47
C THR A 92 -1.17 2.46 5.84
N ARG A 93 0.02 2.35 5.23
CA ARG A 93 1.14 3.25 5.51
C ARG A 93 0.77 4.69 5.16
N VAL A 94 0.26 4.92 3.96
CA VAL A 94 -0.16 6.26 3.52
C VAL A 94 -1.28 6.81 4.40
N PHE A 95 -2.28 5.98 4.72
CA PHE A 95 -3.37 6.40 5.59
C PHE A 95 -2.88 6.86 6.97
N LEU A 96 -1.99 6.09 7.60
CA LEU A 96 -1.44 6.40 8.93
C LEU A 96 -0.50 7.60 8.92
N ASP A 97 0.21 7.85 7.82
CA ASP A 97 1.04 9.05 7.67
C ASP A 97 0.20 10.35 7.74
N HIS A 98 -1.02 10.29 7.21
CA HIS A 98 -1.93 11.43 7.23
C HIS A 98 -2.86 11.44 8.46
N ASN A 99 -3.05 10.30 9.12
CA ASN A 99 -3.98 10.13 10.23
C ASN A 99 -3.33 9.39 11.41
N PRO A 100 -2.34 9.97 12.10
CA PRO A 100 -1.53 9.28 13.11
C PRO A 100 -2.30 8.90 14.38
N LYS A 101 -3.52 9.40 14.57
CA LYS A 101 -4.41 9.12 15.72
C LYS A 101 -5.81 8.67 15.25
N ALA A 102 -5.85 7.86 14.20
CA ALA A 102 -7.09 7.40 13.61
C ALA A 102 -7.85 6.46 14.54
N SER A 103 -9.17 6.64 14.63
CA SER A 103 -10.07 5.69 15.27
C SER A 103 -10.29 4.45 14.38
N LEU A 104 -10.87 3.38 14.96
CA LEU A 104 -11.24 2.19 14.20
C LEU A 104 -12.16 2.54 13.00
N GLY A 105 -13.12 3.43 13.20
CA GLY A 105 -14.03 3.87 12.14
C GLY A 105 -13.32 4.62 11.02
N ASP A 106 -12.34 5.47 11.37
CA ASP A 106 -11.52 6.18 10.37
C ASP A 106 -10.68 5.21 9.54
N ILE A 107 -10.08 4.20 10.21
CA ILE A 107 -9.28 3.16 9.55
C ILE A 107 -10.14 2.36 8.57
N GLN A 108 -11.30 1.87 9.01
CA GLN A 108 -12.22 1.10 8.16
C GLN A 108 -12.67 1.91 6.93
N LYS A 109 -12.99 3.19 7.13
CA LYS A 109 -13.36 4.09 6.05
C LYS A 109 -12.19 4.40 5.12
N GLY A 110 -11.02 4.70 5.69
CA GLY A 110 -9.82 5.09 4.94
C GLY A 110 -9.23 3.95 4.11
N LEU A 111 -9.39 2.70 4.54
CA LEU A 111 -8.92 1.51 3.81
C LEU A 111 -10.01 0.86 2.94
N GLY A 112 -11.21 1.45 2.85
CA GLY A 112 -12.34 0.91 2.10
C GLY A 112 -12.14 0.81 0.59
N GLY A 113 -11.08 1.39 0.04
CA GLY A 113 -10.69 1.26 -1.37
C GLY A 113 -9.95 -0.04 -1.71
N ASN A 114 -9.56 -0.82 -0.69
CA ASN A 114 -8.85 -2.09 -0.86
C ASN A 114 -9.72 -3.26 -0.43
N ILE A 115 -9.70 -4.36 -1.20
CA ILE A 115 -10.56 -5.52 -0.98
C ILE A 115 -9.71 -6.76 -0.71
N CYS A 116 -10.04 -7.50 0.36
CA CYS A 116 -9.47 -8.80 0.67
C CYS A 116 -10.53 -9.91 0.52
N ARG A 117 -10.33 -10.83 -0.43
CA ARG A 117 -11.24 -11.96 -0.65
C ARG A 117 -11.19 -13.00 0.47
N CYS A 118 -10.05 -13.10 1.16
CA CYS A 118 -9.87 -14.01 2.31
C CYS A 118 -10.48 -13.48 3.61
N GLY A 119 -10.86 -12.20 3.66
CA GLY A 119 -11.51 -11.61 4.84
C GLY A 119 -10.55 -11.23 5.98
N THR A 120 -9.28 -10.94 5.70
CA THR A 120 -8.26 -10.60 6.73
C THR A 120 -8.41 -9.20 7.33
N TYR A 121 -9.55 -8.56 7.16
CA TYR A 121 -9.81 -7.19 7.64
C TYR A 121 -9.60 -7.00 9.14
N GLN A 122 -9.88 -8.02 9.95
CA GLN A 122 -9.66 -7.95 11.39
C GLN A 122 -8.19 -7.73 11.74
N GLY A 123 -7.28 -8.52 11.12
CA GLY A 123 -5.84 -8.35 11.32
C GLY A 123 -5.32 -7.03 10.77
N ILE A 124 -5.81 -6.61 9.58
CA ILE A 124 -5.43 -5.33 8.96
C ILE A 124 -5.82 -4.15 9.83
N THR A 125 -7.06 -4.12 10.33
CA THR A 125 -7.54 -3.03 11.19
C THR A 125 -6.87 -3.05 12.56
N ALA A 126 -6.58 -4.23 13.14
CA ALA A 126 -5.85 -4.35 14.39
C ALA A 126 -4.43 -3.81 14.27
N CYS A 127 -3.72 -4.14 13.19
CA CYS A 127 -2.40 -3.59 12.89
C CYS A 127 -2.44 -2.05 12.80
N ALA A 128 -3.35 -1.51 12.00
CA ALA A 128 -3.46 -0.06 11.81
C ALA A 128 -3.81 0.66 13.13
N LEU A 129 -4.70 0.08 13.93
CA LEU A 129 -5.11 0.64 15.22
C LEU A 129 -3.96 0.63 16.23
N GLU A 130 -3.20 -0.46 16.33
CA GLU A 130 -2.03 -0.53 17.20
C GLU A 130 -1.02 0.57 16.87
N ILE A 131 -0.69 0.75 15.60
CA ILE A 131 0.27 1.78 15.18
C ILE A 131 -0.29 3.18 15.49
N SER A 132 -1.57 3.43 15.20
CA SER A 132 -2.25 4.70 15.46
C SER A 132 -2.30 5.06 16.95
N THR A 133 -2.41 4.06 17.85
CA THR A 133 -2.45 4.27 19.29
C THR A 133 -1.06 4.27 19.96
N GLY A 134 0.00 4.12 19.19
CA GLY A 134 1.37 4.10 19.69
C GLY A 134 1.75 2.80 20.41
N GLY A 135 1.09 1.68 20.06
CA GLY A 135 1.47 0.35 20.56
C GLY A 135 1.17 0.11 22.04
N LYS A 136 0.12 0.75 22.59
CA LYS A 136 -0.35 0.49 23.96
C LYS A 136 -1.26 -0.72 24.02
#